data_fc706213162912ec68a061171795845a
#
_entry.id   fc706213162912ec68a061171795845a
#
_cell.length_a   1.000
_cell.length_b   1.000
_cell.length_c   1.000
_cell.angle_alpha   90.00
_cell.angle_beta   90.00
_cell.angle_gamma   90.00
#
_symmetry.space_group_name_H-M   'P 1'
#
loop_
_entity.id
_entity.type
_entity.pdbx_description
1 polymer ?
#
loop_
_entity_poly.entity_id
_entity_poly.type
_entity_poly.pdbx_seq_one_letter_code
_entity_poly.pdbx_strand_id
1 'polypeptide(L)'
;MPSRLPPSSPPELLLDHQLCFALYSASLAMTKVYKPLLDALGLTYPQYLVLLVLWEQDDLPVSSIGERLFLDSGTLTPLLKRLEAAGWLQRTRDSADERRVRITLTPAGRALQLQARSVPACVRAH
;
A
#
# COMPACT_ATOMS: atom_id res chain seq x y z
N MET A 1 -9.66 3.55 -45.67
CA MET A 1 -9.33 3.11 -45.18
C MET A 1 -9.12 2.51 -44.97
N PRO A 2 -8.86 2.93 -44.80
CA PRO A 2 -8.00 2.11 -44.81
C PRO A 2 -8.45 0.93 -44.60
N SER A 3 -8.37 0.29 -45.35
CA SER A 3 -8.68 -0.99 -45.06
C SER A 3 -7.99 -1.39 -43.83
N ARG A 4 -8.72 -1.91 -42.96
CA ARG A 4 -8.16 -2.37 -41.75
C ARG A 4 -7.41 -3.65 -42.01
N LEU A 5 -6.14 -3.64 -41.67
CA LEU A 5 -5.37 -4.85 -41.72
C LEU A 5 -5.86 -5.80 -40.63
N PRO A 6 -5.82 -7.11 -40.86
CA PRO A 6 -6.15 -8.04 -39.81
C PRO A 6 -5.19 -7.87 -38.64
N PRO A 7 -5.63 -8.16 -37.43
CA PRO A 7 -4.73 -8.08 -36.27
C PRO A 7 -3.48 -8.92 -36.50
N SER A 8 -2.33 -8.35 -36.18
CA SER A 8 -1.07 -9.08 -36.30
C SER A 8 -0.88 -10.10 -35.18
N SER A 9 -1.69 -10.01 -34.14
CA SER A 9 -1.58 -10.91 -32.98
C SER A 9 -2.79 -11.83 -32.88
N PRO A 10 -2.58 -13.09 -32.46
CA PRO A 10 -3.71 -13.97 -32.18
C PRO A 10 -4.51 -13.47 -30.99
N PRO A 11 -5.79 -13.92 -30.85
CA PRO A 11 -6.67 -13.44 -29.78
C PRO A 11 -6.07 -13.53 -28.39
N GLU A 12 -5.30 -14.58 -28.08
CA GLU A 12 -4.70 -14.78 -26.77
C GLU A 12 -3.60 -13.76 -26.45
N LEU A 13 -3.12 -13.02 -27.44
CA LEU A 13 -2.10 -11.99 -27.24
C LEU A 13 -2.65 -10.56 -27.36
N LEU A 14 -3.96 -10.40 -27.49
CA LEU A 14 -4.56 -9.08 -27.51
C LEU A 14 -4.53 -8.47 -26.10
N LEU A 15 -4.24 -7.20 -26.03
CA LEU A 15 -4.13 -6.48 -24.75
C LEU A 15 -5.40 -6.63 -23.90
N ASP A 16 -6.57 -6.47 -24.54
CA ASP A 16 -7.85 -6.54 -23.83
C ASP A 16 -8.19 -7.93 -23.32
N HIS A 17 -7.45 -8.96 -23.78
CA HIS A 17 -7.66 -10.33 -23.32
C HIS A 17 -6.71 -10.73 -22.21
N GLN A 18 -5.90 -9.80 -21.70
CA GLN A 18 -4.94 -10.09 -20.64
C GLN A 18 -5.55 -9.83 -19.28
N LEU A 19 -5.68 -10.88 -18.45
CA LEU A 19 -6.16 -10.71 -17.08
C LEU A 19 -5.24 -9.78 -16.29
N CYS A 20 -3.92 -9.94 -16.46
CA CYS A 20 -2.97 -9.12 -15.74
C CYS A 20 -3.09 -7.64 -16.10
N PHE A 21 -3.37 -7.33 -17.37
CA PHE A 21 -3.61 -5.95 -17.78
C PHE A 21 -4.88 -5.39 -17.13
N ALA A 22 -5.94 -6.19 -17.06
CA ALA A 22 -7.19 -5.77 -16.40
C ALA A 22 -6.94 -5.43 -14.94
N LEU A 23 -6.19 -6.28 -14.22
CA LEU A 23 -5.83 -6.03 -12.83
C LEU A 23 -4.96 -4.79 -12.69
N TYR A 24 -4.00 -4.63 -13.57
CA TYR A 24 -3.11 -3.46 -13.57
C TYR A 24 -3.92 -2.17 -13.79
N SER A 25 -4.82 -2.18 -14.77
CA SER A 25 -5.68 -1.01 -15.06
C SER A 25 -6.57 -0.66 -13.89
N ALA A 26 -7.16 -1.68 -13.25
CA ALA A 26 -7.99 -1.47 -12.06
C ALA A 26 -7.17 -0.87 -10.93
N SER A 27 -5.95 -1.36 -10.73
CA SER A 27 -5.05 -0.84 -9.71
C SER A 27 -4.71 0.63 -9.95
N LEU A 28 -4.43 1.01 -11.20
CA LEU A 28 -4.16 2.41 -11.55
C LEU A 28 -5.38 3.29 -11.29
N ALA A 29 -6.56 2.82 -11.65
CA ALA A 29 -7.80 3.56 -11.43
C ALA A 29 -8.04 3.79 -9.94
N MET A 30 -7.84 2.75 -9.11
CA MET A 30 -7.99 2.88 -7.67
C MET A 30 -6.97 3.83 -7.07
N THR A 31 -5.73 3.79 -7.54
CA THR A 31 -4.70 4.71 -7.09
C THR A 31 -5.10 6.16 -7.33
N LYS A 32 -5.71 6.45 -8.47
CA LYS A 32 -6.19 7.81 -8.78
C LYS A 32 -7.29 8.25 -7.82
N VAL A 33 -8.16 7.34 -7.39
CA VAL A 33 -9.21 7.65 -6.42
C VAL A 33 -8.60 7.93 -5.04
N TYR A 34 -7.65 7.10 -4.60
CA TYR A 34 -7.03 7.24 -3.29
C TYR A 34 -6.11 8.45 -3.19
N LYS A 35 -5.45 8.84 -4.28
CA LYS A 35 -4.39 9.84 -4.21
C LYS A 35 -4.81 11.15 -3.53
N PRO A 36 -5.89 11.84 -3.94
CA PRO A 36 -6.24 13.09 -3.27
C PRO A 36 -6.60 12.89 -1.80
N LEU A 37 -7.21 11.75 -1.45
CA LEU A 37 -7.59 11.46 -0.07
C LEU A 37 -6.36 11.24 0.80
N LEU A 38 -5.39 10.49 0.29
CA LEU A 38 -4.17 10.18 1.03
C LEU A 38 -3.19 11.36 1.05
N ASP A 39 -3.15 12.16 -0.03
CA ASP A 39 -2.31 13.36 -0.05
C ASP A 39 -2.70 14.31 1.09
N ALA A 40 -3.98 14.40 1.41
CA ALA A 40 -4.47 15.22 2.51
C ALA A 40 -3.93 14.73 3.85
N LEU A 41 -3.58 13.44 3.96
CA LEU A 41 -2.99 12.85 5.16
C LEU A 41 -1.46 12.80 5.11
N GLY A 42 -0.87 13.17 3.98
CA GLY A 42 0.57 13.08 3.78
C GLY A 42 1.07 11.65 3.59
N LEU A 43 0.23 10.77 3.02
CA LEU A 43 0.55 9.35 2.87
C LEU A 43 0.53 8.92 1.40
N THR A 44 1.37 7.94 1.08
CA THR A 44 1.22 7.15 -0.14
C THR A 44 0.30 5.97 0.16
N TYR A 45 -0.20 5.30 -0.88
CA TYR A 45 -1.05 4.14 -0.68
C TYR A 45 -0.34 3.01 0.08
N PRO A 46 0.92 2.63 -0.27
CA PRO A 46 1.62 1.62 0.52
C PRO A 46 1.82 2.01 1.99
N GLN A 47 2.08 3.29 2.27
CA GLN A 47 2.18 3.77 3.65
C GLN A 47 0.86 3.60 4.40
N TYR A 48 -0.23 3.93 3.74
CA TYR A 48 -1.57 3.76 4.29
C TYR A 48 -1.82 2.29 4.65
N LEU A 49 -1.43 1.35 3.77
CA LEU A 49 -1.60 -0.08 4.03
C LEU A 49 -0.84 -0.52 5.28
N VAL A 50 0.40 -0.05 5.47
CA VAL A 50 1.17 -0.37 6.66
C VAL A 50 0.45 0.13 7.91
N LEU A 51 -0.05 1.36 7.87
CA LEU A 51 -0.75 1.93 9.00
C LEU A 51 -2.06 1.19 9.30
N LEU A 52 -2.78 0.74 8.26
CA LEU A 52 -3.98 -0.07 8.46
C LEU A 52 -3.67 -1.33 9.25
N VAL A 53 -2.57 -2.00 8.94
CA VAL A 53 -2.15 -3.19 9.68
C VAL A 53 -1.87 -2.84 11.14
N LEU A 54 -1.13 -1.77 11.39
CA LEU A 54 -0.76 -1.38 12.75
C LEU A 54 -1.93 -0.83 13.56
N TRP A 55 -2.91 -0.21 12.90
CA TRP A 55 -4.11 0.23 13.60
C TRP A 55 -4.98 -0.95 14.03
N GLU A 56 -4.94 -2.08 13.32
CA GLU A 56 -5.59 -3.30 13.78
C GLU A 56 -4.84 -3.93 14.94
N GLN A 57 -3.52 -4.01 14.83
CA GLN A 57 -2.67 -4.61 15.85
C GLN A 57 -1.32 -3.91 15.83
N ASP A 58 -1.07 -3.11 16.85
CA ASP A 58 0.19 -2.40 17.03
C ASP A 58 1.29 -3.36 17.50
N ASP A 59 2.52 -2.89 17.46
CA ASP A 59 3.69 -3.62 17.96
C ASP A 59 3.86 -4.97 17.27
N LEU A 60 4.18 -4.92 15.98
CA LEU A 60 4.40 -6.12 15.17
C LEU A 60 5.82 -6.16 14.65
N PRO A 61 6.39 -7.37 14.50
CA PRO A 61 7.66 -7.49 13.79
C PRO A 61 7.46 -7.20 12.30
N VAL A 62 8.52 -6.73 11.64
CA VAL A 62 8.50 -6.43 10.20
C VAL A 62 7.98 -7.61 9.39
N SER A 63 8.38 -8.83 9.75
CA SER A 63 7.95 -10.03 9.04
C SER A 63 6.43 -10.21 9.04
N SER A 64 5.77 -9.90 10.15
CA SER A 64 4.31 -10.03 10.24
C SER A 64 3.61 -9.01 9.34
N ILE A 65 4.13 -7.79 9.27
CA ILE A 65 3.59 -6.77 8.37
C ILE A 65 3.75 -7.21 6.92
N GLY A 66 4.93 -7.73 6.57
CA GLY A 66 5.21 -8.22 5.23
C GLY A 66 4.27 -9.36 4.83
N GLU A 67 3.99 -10.29 5.74
CA GLU A 67 3.05 -11.37 5.47
C GLU A 67 1.64 -10.85 5.18
N ARG A 68 1.18 -9.88 5.98
CA ARG A 68 -0.15 -9.29 5.81
C ARG A 68 -0.28 -8.56 4.47
N LEU A 69 0.78 -7.89 4.03
CA LEU A 69 0.75 -7.05 2.83
C LEU A 69 1.30 -7.75 1.59
N PHE A 70 1.79 -8.97 1.73
CA PHE A 70 2.43 -9.72 0.65
C PHE A 70 3.65 -8.98 0.09
N LEU A 71 4.41 -8.35 0.98
CA LEU A 71 5.63 -7.62 0.62
C LEU A 71 6.83 -8.27 1.27
N ASP A 72 7.93 -8.34 0.53
CA ASP A 72 9.19 -8.81 1.09
C ASP A 72 9.87 -7.71 1.91
N SER A 73 10.89 -8.09 2.68
CA SER A 73 11.58 -7.15 3.55
C SER A 73 12.34 -6.08 2.76
N GLY A 74 12.83 -6.43 1.56
CA GLY A 74 13.54 -5.47 0.71
C GLY A 74 12.65 -4.33 0.24
N THR A 75 11.38 -4.63 -0.03
CA THR A 75 10.38 -3.62 -0.41
C THR A 75 9.86 -2.88 0.83
N LEU A 76 9.63 -3.61 1.90
CA LEU A 76 8.97 -3.07 3.10
C LEU A 76 9.91 -2.15 3.90
N THR A 77 11.20 -2.49 4.02
CA THR A 77 12.12 -1.73 4.86
C THR A 77 12.23 -0.25 4.46
N PRO A 78 12.41 0.11 3.18
CA PRO A 78 12.44 1.52 2.81
C PRO A 78 11.13 2.24 3.12
N LEU A 79 10.01 1.54 2.97
CA LEU A 79 8.68 2.07 3.25
C LEU A 79 8.55 2.40 4.74
N LEU A 80 8.98 1.49 5.61
CA LEU A 80 8.95 1.70 7.06
C LEU A 80 9.88 2.83 7.48
N LYS A 81 11.05 2.95 6.87
CA LYS A 81 11.98 4.03 7.15
C LYS A 81 11.38 5.39 6.84
N ARG A 82 10.64 5.49 5.73
CA ARG A 82 9.96 6.74 5.37
C ARG A 82 8.86 7.10 6.35
N LEU A 83 8.10 6.10 6.81
CA LEU A 83 7.07 6.31 7.81
C LEU A 83 7.67 6.74 9.15
N GLU A 84 8.81 6.17 9.52
CA GLU A 84 9.51 6.58 10.74
C GLU A 84 10.00 8.01 10.62
N ALA A 85 10.58 8.37 9.48
CA ALA A 85 11.06 9.73 9.24
C ALA A 85 9.91 10.76 9.28
N ALA A 86 8.73 10.34 8.83
CA ALA A 86 7.53 11.20 8.88
C ALA A 86 6.93 11.28 10.28
N GLY A 87 7.40 10.47 11.22
CA GLY A 87 6.94 10.53 12.60
C GLY A 87 5.72 9.68 12.93
N TRP A 88 5.32 8.75 12.04
CA TRP A 88 4.13 7.95 12.27
C TRP A 88 4.39 6.66 13.04
N LEU A 89 5.62 6.14 12.98
CA LEU A 89 5.98 4.90 13.66
C LEU A 89 7.43 4.93 14.11
N GLN A 90 7.79 3.94 14.93
CA GLN A 90 9.16 3.74 15.40
C GLN A 90 9.58 2.31 15.09
N ARG A 91 10.85 2.15 14.76
CA ARG A 91 11.47 0.85 14.55
C ARG A 91 12.45 0.60 15.69
N THR A 92 12.26 -0.51 16.39
CA THR A 92 13.15 -0.90 17.48
C THR A 92 13.57 -2.34 17.29
N ARG A 93 14.81 -2.65 17.68
CA ARG A 93 15.25 -4.02 17.66
C ARG A 93 14.57 -4.76 18.80
N ASP A 94 14.20 -6.02 18.51
CA ASP A 94 13.58 -6.88 19.51
C ASP A 94 14.62 -7.19 20.59
N SER A 95 14.28 -6.99 21.87
CA SER A 95 15.19 -7.26 22.96
C SER A 95 15.51 -8.75 23.10
N ALA A 96 14.61 -9.62 22.66
CA ALA A 96 14.80 -11.05 22.71
C ALA A 96 15.59 -11.60 21.53
N ASP A 97 15.52 -10.92 20.36
CA ASP A 97 16.23 -11.33 19.15
C ASP A 97 16.60 -10.08 18.34
N GLU A 98 17.88 -9.70 18.40
CA GLU A 98 18.37 -8.49 17.75
C GLU A 98 18.22 -8.50 16.23
N ARG A 99 18.00 -9.68 15.63
CA ARG A 99 17.78 -9.78 14.19
C ARG A 99 16.36 -9.39 13.79
N ARG A 100 15.47 -9.29 14.76
CA ARG A 100 14.07 -8.91 14.52
C ARG A 100 13.90 -7.42 14.83
N VAL A 101 13.19 -6.76 13.95
CA VAL A 101 12.82 -5.35 14.14
C VAL A 101 11.32 -5.30 14.40
N ARG A 102 10.94 -4.62 15.46
CA ARG A 102 9.53 -4.41 15.82
C ARG A 102 9.12 -3.01 15.42
N ILE A 103 7.87 -2.90 15.01
CA ILE A 103 7.27 -1.65 14.55
C ILE A 103 6.16 -1.27 15.51
N THR A 104 6.22 -0.05 16.03
CA THR A 104 5.18 0.48 16.92
C THR A 104 4.74 1.85 16.42
N LEU A 105 3.45 2.16 16.60
CA LEU A 105 2.92 3.47 16.25
C LEU A 105 3.39 4.51 17.26
N THR A 106 3.69 5.71 16.77
CA THR A 106 3.88 6.88 17.66
C THR A 106 2.50 7.39 18.07
N PRO A 107 2.42 8.28 19.07
CA PRO A 107 1.16 8.96 19.37
C PRO A 107 0.56 9.67 18.16
N ALA A 108 1.39 10.29 17.32
CA ALA A 108 0.93 10.92 16.09
C ALA A 108 0.36 9.89 15.10
N GLY A 109 1.01 8.73 14.99
CA GLY A 109 0.52 7.65 14.13
C GLY A 109 -0.82 7.10 14.59
N ARG A 110 -1.03 6.99 15.89
CA ARG A 110 -2.31 6.57 16.45
C ARG A 110 -3.40 7.61 16.21
N ALA A 111 -3.06 8.88 16.38
CA ALA A 111 -4.00 9.99 16.18
C ALA A 111 -4.43 10.09 14.72
N LEU A 112 -3.55 9.76 13.79
CA LEU A 112 -3.84 9.81 12.36
C LEU A 112 -5.01 8.88 11.98
N GLN A 113 -5.24 7.82 12.73
CA GLN A 113 -6.33 6.89 12.49
C GLN A 113 -7.68 7.61 12.44
N LEU A 114 -7.88 8.60 13.30
CA LEU A 114 -9.15 9.36 13.33
C LEU A 114 -9.38 10.08 12.01
N GLN A 115 -8.34 10.68 11.44
CA GLN A 115 -8.43 11.38 10.17
C GLN A 115 -8.61 10.42 9.01
N ALA A 116 -8.04 9.21 9.11
CA ALA A 116 -8.10 8.21 8.05
C ALA A 116 -9.45 7.49 7.99
N ARG A 117 -10.30 7.61 8.99
CA ARG A 117 -11.57 6.87 9.06
C ARG A 117 -12.51 7.18 7.90
N SER A 118 -12.43 8.38 7.34
CA SER A 118 -13.30 8.77 6.23
C SER A 118 -12.83 8.24 4.87
N VAL A 119 -11.58 7.79 4.76
CA VAL A 119 -11.02 7.37 3.47
C VAL A 119 -11.80 6.23 2.83
N PRO A 120 -12.12 5.11 3.53
CA PRO A 120 -12.86 4.02 2.90
C PRO A 120 -14.24 4.44 2.40
N ALA A 121 -14.94 5.30 3.14
CA ALA A 121 -16.26 5.77 2.73
C ALA A 121 -16.16 6.63 1.47
N CYS A 122 -15.16 7.50 1.39
CA CYS A 122 -14.94 8.34 0.21
C CYS A 122 -14.58 7.51 -1.01
N VAL A 123 -13.77 6.45 -0.85
CA VAL A 123 -13.42 5.56 -1.94
C VAL A 123 -14.64 4.81 -2.44
N ARG A 124 -15.48 4.31 -1.53
CA ARG A 124 -16.71 3.59 -1.92
C ARG A 124 -17.71 4.48 -2.65
N ALA A 125 -17.63 5.79 -2.47
CA ALA A 125 -18.53 6.73 -3.14
C ALA A 125 -18.17 6.91 -4.63
N HIS A 126 -17.01 6.45 -5.07
CA HIS A 126 -16.57 6.49 -6.44
C HIS A 126 -16.79 5.12 -7.10
#